data_e2a3e0cd3c373e3a935729d09af9ad69
#
_entry.id   e2a3e0cd3c373e3a935729d09af9ad69
#
_cell.length_a   1.000
_cell.length_b   1.000
_cell.length_c   1.000
_cell.angle_alpha   90.00
_cell.angle_beta   90.00
_cell.angle_gamma   90.00
#
_symmetry.space_group_name_H-M   'P 1'
#
loop_
_entity.id
_entity.type
_entity.pdbx_description
1 polymer ?
#
loop_
_entity_poly.entity_id
_entity_poly.type
_entity_poly.pdbx_seq_one_letter_code
_entity_poly.pdbx_strand_id
1 'polypeptide(L)'
;MLDGSTSGNEPGLSALQNRVSEPADGTPSSRFLQAEQELNVLVRELTFGEPVRYIYNPLEYAWDTHRCYVEKYCQPGKKVLFLGMNPGPFGMAQTGVPFGEVKSVVDWLKISGEVGRPAEEHPKRRILGLGCTQSEVSGARFWGFFRKLCGEPEQFFRHCFVHNLCPLIFMSASGKNLTPPELPAAEREKLLSLCDAALCKVVEALDVSMVIGVGKVAEQRARRALSGAGVVNVRVEGVMHPSPRNPLANKGWEEVAKAKLADLGVLHLLSSS
;
A
#
# COMPACT_ATOMS: atom_id res chain seq x y z
N MET A 1 42.72 53.30 -8.39
CA MET A 1 41.47 53.79 -7.75
C MET A 1 40.32 53.02 -8.32
N LEU A 2 39.55 52.42 -7.38
CA LEU A 2 38.21 51.82 -7.49
C LEU A 2 38.18 50.41 -8.13
N ASP A 3 38.27 49.41 -7.38
CA ASP A 3 37.37 48.64 -6.53
C ASP A 3 35.98 48.40 -7.15
N GLY A 4 35.65 47.12 -7.35
CA GLY A 4 34.37 46.62 -7.83
C GLY A 4 34.29 45.09 -7.61
N SER A 5 34.19 44.67 -6.34
CA SER A 5 33.84 43.31 -5.95
C SER A 5 32.39 42.99 -6.33
N THR A 6 32.19 41.96 -7.14
CA THR A 6 30.86 41.32 -7.33
C THR A 6 30.80 40.04 -6.52
N SER A 7 30.03 40.10 -5.45
CA SER A 7 29.66 38.95 -4.64
C SER A 7 28.70 38.05 -5.43
N GLY A 8 29.15 36.85 -5.72
CA GLY A 8 28.28 35.77 -6.22
C GLY A 8 27.39 35.27 -5.09
N ASN A 9 26.08 35.41 -5.25
CA ASN A 9 25.08 34.75 -4.43
C ASN A 9 24.95 33.29 -4.87
N GLU A 10 25.42 32.38 -4.08
CA GLU A 10 25.04 30.97 -4.18
C GLU A 10 23.59 30.81 -3.67
N PRO A 11 22.68 30.15 -4.41
CA PRO A 11 21.37 29.82 -3.89
C PRO A 11 21.48 28.68 -2.89
N GLY A 12 21.05 28.98 -1.66
CA GLY A 12 21.23 28.15 -0.48
C GLY A 12 20.63 26.75 -0.54
N LEU A 13 21.41 25.85 -0.01
CA LEU A 13 21.10 24.49 0.43
C LEU A 13 20.11 24.44 1.64
N SER A 14 19.11 25.29 1.73
CA SER A 14 18.26 25.39 2.93
C SER A 14 16.84 24.88 2.78
N ALA A 15 16.46 24.28 1.63
CA ALA A 15 15.09 23.84 1.38
C ALA A 15 14.82 22.36 1.73
N LEU A 16 15.80 21.60 2.20
CA LEU A 16 15.65 20.16 2.49
C LEU A 16 15.68 19.78 3.99
N GLN A 17 15.75 20.74 4.90
CA GLN A 17 15.96 20.45 6.33
C GLN A 17 14.84 20.84 7.28
N ASN A 18 13.58 20.96 6.86
CA ASN A 18 12.50 21.16 7.82
C ASN A 18 11.20 20.47 7.42
N ARG A 19 11.21 19.13 7.31
CA ARG A 19 10.06 18.33 7.67
C ARG A 19 10.35 17.66 9.01
N VAL A 20 10.47 18.48 10.04
CA VAL A 20 10.33 18.00 11.42
C VAL A 20 8.89 17.49 11.52
N SER A 21 8.76 16.20 11.80
CA SER A 21 7.49 15.54 12.06
C SER A 21 6.70 16.37 13.07
N GLU A 22 5.54 16.88 12.65
CA GLU A 22 4.55 17.31 13.63
C GLU A 22 4.30 16.13 14.59
N PRO A 23 4.19 16.37 15.89
CA PRO A 23 3.92 15.30 16.82
C PRO A 23 2.62 14.61 16.39
N ALA A 24 2.66 13.28 16.24
CA ALA A 24 1.48 12.51 15.92
C ALA A 24 0.36 12.89 16.90
N ASP A 25 -0.78 13.33 16.39
CA ASP A 25 -1.93 13.77 17.18
C ASP A 25 -2.62 12.62 17.96
N GLY A 26 -2.09 11.40 17.86
CA GLY A 26 -2.60 10.18 18.47
C GLY A 26 -3.75 9.52 17.73
N THR A 27 -4.23 10.10 16.62
CA THR A 27 -5.27 9.46 15.80
C THR A 27 -4.75 8.22 15.07
N PRO A 28 -5.61 7.25 14.75
CA PRO A 28 -5.19 6.09 13.96
C PRO A 28 -4.54 6.48 12.62
N SER A 29 -5.07 7.48 11.92
CA SER A 29 -4.53 7.93 10.63
C SER A 29 -3.14 8.54 10.78
N SER A 30 -2.89 9.40 11.76
CA SER A 30 -1.57 9.99 11.97
C SER A 30 -0.52 8.95 12.38
N ARG A 31 -0.88 8.02 13.26
CA ARG A 31 -0.01 6.91 13.68
C ARG A 31 0.29 5.97 12.51
N PHE A 32 -0.69 5.69 11.68
CA PHE A 32 -0.55 4.90 10.46
C PHE A 32 0.43 5.55 9.49
N LEU A 33 0.21 6.82 9.14
CA LEU A 33 1.09 7.58 8.24
C LEU A 33 2.51 7.70 8.80
N GLN A 34 2.66 7.87 10.10
CA GLN A 34 3.97 7.90 10.75
C GLN A 34 4.71 6.58 10.57
N ALA A 35 4.05 5.43 10.78
CA ALA A 35 4.65 4.11 10.58
C ALA A 35 5.14 3.91 9.13
N GLU A 36 4.38 4.39 8.14
CA GLU A 36 4.77 4.34 6.74
C GLU A 36 5.94 5.27 6.41
N GLN A 37 5.97 6.48 6.97
CA GLN A 37 7.09 7.42 6.78
C GLN A 37 8.39 6.89 7.39
N GLU A 38 8.31 6.28 8.57
CA GLU A 38 9.46 5.62 9.19
C GLU A 38 9.98 4.45 8.33
N LEU A 39 9.08 3.64 7.79
CA LEU A 39 9.44 2.57 6.86
C LEU A 39 10.09 3.12 5.59
N ASN A 40 9.57 4.21 5.02
CA ASN A 40 10.15 4.84 3.83
C ASN A 40 11.61 5.27 4.04
N VAL A 41 11.94 5.81 5.20
CA VAL A 41 13.34 6.17 5.51
C VAL A 41 14.23 4.93 5.47
N LEU A 42 13.79 3.83 6.06
CA LEU A 42 14.57 2.59 6.14
C LEU A 42 14.73 1.88 4.79
N VAL A 43 13.65 1.81 3.98
CA VAL A 43 13.73 1.12 2.69
C VAL A 43 14.53 1.86 1.63
N ARG A 44 14.72 3.17 1.77
CA ARG A 44 15.62 3.97 0.89
C ARG A 44 17.08 3.53 0.99
N GLU A 45 17.50 3.02 2.13
CA GLU A 45 18.87 2.54 2.37
C GLU A 45 19.12 1.15 1.78
N LEU A 46 18.10 0.46 1.31
CA LEU A 46 18.23 -0.87 0.73
C LEU A 46 18.71 -0.79 -0.72
N THR A 47 19.57 -1.75 -1.06
CA THR A 47 20.04 -1.96 -2.43
C THR A 47 19.58 -3.33 -2.93
N PHE A 48 19.30 -3.41 -4.22
CA PHE A 48 18.83 -4.63 -4.86
C PHE A 48 19.68 -4.91 -6.11
N GLY A 49 20.20 -6.13 -6.20
CA GLY A 49 20.92 -6.62 -7.37
C GLY A 49 19.98 -7.18 -8.44
N GLU A 50 20.58 -7.75 -9.49
CA GLU A 50 19.85 -8.45 -10.53
C GLU A 50 18.87 -9.50 -9.93
N PRO A 51 17.64 -9.64 -10.47
CA PRO A 51 17.15 -9.05 -11.72
C PRO A 51 16.45 -7.68 -11.57
N VAL A 52 16.55 -7.03 -10.41
CA VAL A 52 15.89 -5.74 -10.16
C VAL A 52 16.65 -4.61 -10.86
N ARG A 53 15.94 -3.83 -11.68
CA ARG A 53 16.52 -2.67 -12.38
C ARG A 53 15.80 -1.37 -12.05
N TYR A 54 14.49 -1.43 -11.80
CA TYR A 54 13.67 -0.28 -11.46
C TYR A 54 12.92 -0.54 -10.17
N ILE A 55 12.84 0.48 -9.32
CA ILE A 55 12.09 0.45 -8.06
C ILE A 55 11.25 1.72 -7.99
N TYR A 56 9.93 1.55 -7.79
CA TYR A 56 9.03 2.67 -7.54
C TYR A 56 8.50 2.61 -6.12
N ASN A 57 8.42 3.76 -5.48
CA ASN A 57 7.77 3.90 -4.18
C ASN A 57 6.58 4.87 -4.27
N PRO A 58 5.35 4.39 -4.43
CA PRO A 58 4.16 5.24 -4.47
C PRO A 58 3.95 6.10 -3.24
N LEU A 59 4.46 5.69 -2.07
CA LEU A 59 4.42 6.50 -0.86
C LEU A 59 5.30 7.74 -0.92
N GLU A 60 6.13 7.89 -1.95
CA GLU A 60 6.90 9.11 -2.21
C GLU A 60 6.22 9.97 -3.27
N TYR A 61 6.11 9.47 -4.52
CA TYR A 61 5.60 10.27 -5.63
C TYR A 61 4.06 10.41 -5.65
N ALA A 62 3.33 9.50 -5.00
CA ALA A 62 1.87 9.53 -4.88
C ALA A 62 1.42 9.73 -3.42
N TRP A 63 2.23 10.43 -2.62
CA TRP A 63 1.92 10.66 -1.21
C TRP A 63 0.64 11.45 -1.00
N ASP A 64 0.35 12.42 -1.86
CA ASP A 64 -0.82 13.28 -1.72
C ASP A 64 -2.14 12.48 -1.80
N THR A 65 -2.28 11.63 -2.81
CA THR A 65 -3.44 10.72 -2.93
C THR A 65 -3.46 9.67 -1.84
N HIS A 66 -2.30 9.12 -1.47
CA HIS A 66 -2.20 8.14 -0.38
C HIS A 66 -2.63 8.72 0.96
N ARG A 67 -2.13 9.91 1.30
CA ARG A 67 -2.52 10.64 2.51
C ARG A 67 -4.03 10.94 2.51
N CYS A 68 -4.58 11.40 1.40
CA CYS A 68 -6.02 11.63 1.26
C CYS A 68 -6.81 10.35 1.58
N TYR A 69 -6.39 9.20 1.05
CA TYR A 69 -6.99 7.90 1.34
C TYR A 69 -6.94 7.56 2.83
N VAL A 70 -5.77 7.67 3.45
CA VAL A 70 -5.57 7.33 4.86
C VAL A 70 -6.36 8.29 5.77
N GLU A 71 -6.25 9.59 5.57
CA GLU A 71 -6.97 10.59 6.38
C GLU A 71 -8.48 10.43 6.27
N LYS A 72 -8.98 10.09 5.09
CA LYS A 72 -10.42 9.90 4.87
C LYS A 72 -10.96 8.63 5.52
N TYR A 73 -10.24 7.53 5.44
CA TYR A 73 -10.77 6.21 5.76
C TYR A 73 -10.14 5.51 6.96
N CYS A 74 -8.96 5.93 7.41
CA CYS A 74 -8.31 5.35 8.58
C CYS A 74 -8.83 6.00 9.87
N GLN A 75 -10.12 5.82 10.14
CA GLN A 75 -10.81 6.34 11.31
C GLN A 75 -10.87 5.28 12.42
N PRO A 76 -11.13 5.66 13.70
CA PRO A 76 -11.30 4.70 14.79
C PRO A 76 -12.39 3.66 14.54
N GLY A 77 -12.31 2.51 15.21
CA GLY A 77 -13.33 1.45 15.15
C GLY A 77 -13.06 0.37 14.10
N LYS A 78 -11.84 0.32 13.56
CA LYS A 78 -11.43 -0.78 12.68
C LYS A 78 -11.40 -2.10 13.44
N LYS A 79 -11.85 -3.16 12.78
CA LYS A 79 -11.82 -4.54 13.29
C LYS A 79 -10.98 -5.45 12.42
N VAL A 80 -10.92 -5.17 11.11
CA VAL A 80 -10.28 -6.01 10.12
C VAL A 80 -9.34 -5.20 9.24
N LEU A 81 -8.11 -5.67 9.11
CA LEU A 81 -7.14 -5.17 8.14
C LEU A 81 -7.00 -6.19 7.00
N PHE A 82 -7.37 -5.79 5.78
CA PHE A 82 -7.01 -6.52 4.56
C PHE A 82 -5.60 -6.15 4.15
N LEU A 83 -4.72 -7.13 4.05
CA LEU A 83 -3.31 -6.94 3.75
C LEU A 83 -2.93 -7.52 2.40
N GLY A 84 -2.60 -6.65 1.44
CA GLY A 84 -1.94 -7.02 0.20
C GLY A 84 -0.42 -7.14 0.38
N MET A 85 0.27 -7.62 -0.65
CA MET A 85 1.72 -7.81 -0.59
C MET A 85 2.48 -6.53 -0.94
N ASN A 86 2.30 -6.01 -2.15
CA ASN A 86 2.97 -4.80 -2.64
C ASN A 86 2.20 -4.18 -3.82
N PRO A 87 2.55 -2.94 -4.25
CA PRO A 87 1.84 -2.25 -5.32
C PRO A 87 1.87 -2.99 -6.65
N GLY A 88 0.75 -2.96 -7.36
CA GLY A 88 0.66 -3.36 -8.77
C GLY A 88 0.93 -2.21 -9.74
N PRO A 89 1.41 -2.49 -10.96
CA PRO A 89 1.87 -1.45 -11.91
C PRO A 89 0.76 -0.54 -12.43
N PHE A 90 -0.49 -1.00 -12.48
CA PHE A 90 -1.66 -0.24 -12.94
C PHE A 90 -2.70 0.01 -11.83
N GLY A 91 -2.33 -0.30 -10.60
CA GLY A 91 -3.10 -0.05 -9.40
C GLY A 91 -2.42 0.98 -8.51
N MET A 92 -1.94 0.55 -7.33
CA MET A 92 -1.33 1.45 -6.37
C MET A 92 -0.12 2.21 -6.92
N ALA A 93 0.63 1.64 -7.87
CA ALA A 93 1.72 2.37 -8.52
C ALA A 93 1.24 3.65 -9.23
N GLN A 94 0.01 3.68 -9.72
CA GLN A 94 -0.59 4.84 -10.39
C GLN A 94 -1.32 5.77 -9.42
N THR A 95 -1.97 5.25 -8.40
CA THR A 95 -2.95 5.98 -7.60
C THR A 95 -2.52 6.25 -6.16
N GLY A 96 -1.52 5.53 -5.65
CA GLY A 96 -1.13 5.59 -4.24
C GLY A 96 -2.09 4.86 -3.28
N VAL A 97 -3.15 4.24 -3.80
CA VAL A 97 -4.15 3.51 -3.00
C VAL A 97 -3.96 2.00 -3.15
N PRO A 98 -3.96 1.20 -2.07
CA PRO A 98 -3.86 -0.25 -2.16
C PRO A 98 -4.95 -0.86 -3.06
N PHE A 99 -4.59 -1.76 -3.97
CA PHE A 99 -5.47 -2.29 -5.03
C PHE A 99 -6.12 -1.19 -5.88
N GLY A 100 -5.53 0.00 -5.90
CA GLY A 100 -6.12 1.22 -6.39
C GLY A 100 -6.17 1.31 -7.91
N GLU A 101 -6.95 0.48 -8.57
CA GLU A 101 -7.34 0.69 -9.96
C GLU A 101 -8.03 2.05 -10.10
N VAL A 102 -7.65 2.83 -11.11
CA VAL A 102 -8.02 4.26 -11.21
C VAL A 102 -9.52 4.49 -11.12
N LYS A 103 -10.32 3.71 -11.83
CA LYS A 103 -11.78 3.87 -11.82
C LYS A 103 -12.38 3.69 -10.43
N SER A 104 -11.92 2.68 -9.69
CA SER A 104 -12.36 2.45 -8.31
C SER A 104 -11.96 3.59 -7.39
N VAL A 105 -10.74 4.10 -7.54
CA VAL A 105 -10.21 5.21 -6.71
C VAL A 105 -10.97 6.51 -6.96
N VAL A 106 -11.20 6.85 -8.21
CA VAL A 106 -11.85 8.12 -8.60
C VAL A 106 -13.36 8.05 -8.39
N ASP A 107 -14.00 7.00 -8.92
CA ASP A 107 -15.47 6.95 -9.00
C ASP A 107 -16.14 6.48 -7.71
N TRP A 108 -15.50 5.59 -6.97
CA TRP A 108 -16.10 5.02 -5.76
C TRP A 108 -15.43 5.51 -4.48
N LEU A 109 -14.11 5.38 -4.34
CA LEU A 109 -13.39 5.85 -3.16
C LEU A 109 -13.33 7.37 -3.07
N LYS A 110 -13.55 8.08 -4.18
CA LYS A 110 -13.53 9.56 -4.24
C LYS A 110 -12.23 10.13 -3.67
N ILE A 111 -11.11 9.54 -4.03
CA ILE A 111 -9.77 10.03 -3.69
C ILE A 111 -9.28 10.95 -4.80
N SER A 112 -8.73 12.06 -4.40
CA SER A 112 -8.10 13.05 -5.28
C SER A 112 -6.74 13.47 -4.74
N GLY A 113 -5.96 14.15 -5.57
CA GLY A 113 -4.64 14.64 -5.22
C GLY A 113 -3.69 14.54 -6.40
N GLU A 114 -2.52 15.10 -6.23
CA GLU A 114 -1.48 15.05 -7.24
C GLU A 114 -0.70 13.74 -7.16
N VAL A 115 -0.35 13.21 -8.32
CA VAL A 115 0.55 12.08 -8.45
C VAL A 115 1.77 12.53 -9.25
N GLY A 116 2.93 12.52 -8.62
CA GLY A 116 4.21 12.79 -9.28
C GLY A 116 4.74 11.58 -10.03
N ARG A 117 6.04 11.52 -10.18
CA ARG A 117 6.74 10.43 -10.90
C ARG A 117 7.95 9.97 -10.13
N PRO A 118 8.33 8.67 -10.24
CA PRO A 118 9.63 8.19 -9.78
C PRO A 118 10.76 8.97 -10.47
N ALA A 119 11.94 9.03 -9.83
CA ALA A 119 13.11 9.68 -10.41
C ALA A 119 13.57 8.99 -11.70
N GLU A 120 13.41 7.68 -11.79
CA GLU A 120 13.70 6.87 -12.98
C GLU A 120 12.52 5.97 -13.29
N GLU A 121 12.01 6.06 -14.52
CA GLU A 121 10.87 5.27 -14.99
C GLU A 121 11.25 4.32 -16.11
N HIS A 122 10.71 3.10 -16.06
CA HIS A 122 10.77 2.20 -17.21
C HIS A 122 9.82 2.70 -18.32
N PRO A 123 10.24 2.75 -19.62
CA PRO A 123 9.42 3.30 -20.70
C PRO A 123 8.03 2.65 -20.88
N LYS A 124 7.92 1.35 -20.55
CA LYS A 124 6.66 0.60 -20.60
C LYS A 124 5.85 0.63 -19.30
N ARG A 125 6.33 1.31 -18.27
CA ARG A 125 5.73 1.35 -16.92
C ARG A 125 5.68 2.78 -16.38
N ARG A 126 5.31 3.71 -17.23
CA ARG A 126 5.21 5.12 -16.85
C ARG A 126 4.09 5.36 -15.86
N ILE A 127 4.32 6.27 -14.93
CA ILE A 127 3.30 6.73 -13.99
C ILE A 127 2.52 7.88 -14.63
N LEU A 128 1.24 7.60 -14.87
CA LEU A 128 0.28 8.57 -15.42
C LEU A 128 -0.68 9.08 -14.34
N GLY A 129 -0.59 8.53 -13.14
CA GLY A 129 -1.44 8.92 -12.01
C GLY A 129 -2.91 8.56 -12.22
N LEU A 130 -3.78 9.45 -11.77
CA LEU A 130 -5.24 9.29 -11.91
C LEU A 130 -5.73 9.39 -13.37
N GLY A 131 -4.88 9.79 -14.29
CA GLY A 131 -5.14 9.77 -15.73
C GLY A 131 -4.78 8.44 -16.43
N CYS A 132 -4.29 7.44 -15.69
CA CYS A 132 -3.96 6.13 -16.27
C CYS A 132 -5.22 5.46 -16.82
N THR A 133 -5.15 5.04 -18.09
CA THR A 133 -6.28 4.40 -18.79
C THR A 133 -6.28 2.88 -18.71
N GLN A 134 -5.18 2.29 -18.23
CA GLN A 134 -5.08 0.84 -18.05
C GLN A 134 -5.73 0.41 -16.74
N SER A 135 -6.53 -0.65 -16.80
CA SER A 135 -7.15 -1.24 -15.62
C SER A 135 -6.27 -2.36 -15.04
N GLU A 136 -6.23 -2.42 -13.72
CA GLU A 136 -5.61 -3.53 -13.00
C GLU A 136 -6.70 -4.53 -12.60
N VAL A 137 -6.61 -5.74 -13.12
CA VAL A 137 -7.64 -6.77 -12.91
C VAL A 137 -7.82 -7.11 -11.43
N SER A 138 -6.72 -7.24 -10.68
CA SER A 138 -6.79 -7.53 -9.24
C SER A 138 -7.51 -6.44 -8.46
N GLY A 139 -7.20 -5.18 -8.73
CA GLY A 139 -7.83 -4.02 -8.08
C GLY A 139 -9.29 -3.86 -8.47
N ALA A 140 -9.60 -4.02 -9.76
CA ALA A 140 -10.98 -3.96 -10.24
C ALA A 140 -11.86 -5.05 -9.60
N ARG A 141 -11.34 -6.28 -9.44
CA ARG A 141 -12.04 -7.37 -8.75
C ARG A 141 -12.22 -7.08 -7.27
N PHE A 142 -11.15 -6.66 -6.59
CA PHE A 142 -11.14 -6.39 -5.16
C PHE A 142 -12.16 -5.30 -4.80
N TRP A 143 -11.98 -4.10 -5.33
CA TRP A 143 -12.89 -2.99 -5.03
C TRP A 143 -14.28 -3.16 -5.63
N GLY A 144 -14.40 -3.78 -6.82
CA GLY A 144 -15.68 -4.10 -7.44
C GLY A 144 -16.54 -5.03 -6.58
N PHE A 145 -15.92 -6.03 -5.95
CA PHE A 145 -16.60 -6.92 -5.00
C PHE A 145 -17.12 -6.16 -3.78
N PHE A 146 -16.29 -5.35 -3.13
CA PHE A 146 -16.73 -4.59 -1.96
C PHE A 146 -17.76 -3.51 -2.30
N ARG A 147 -17.65 -2.89 -3.48
CA ARG A 147 -18.67 -1.97 -3.97
C ARG A 147 -20.04 -2.65 -4.12
N LYS A 148 -20.09 -3.85 -4.67
CA LYS A 148 -21.33 -4.63 -4.78
C LYS A 148 -21.89 -5.02 -3.41
N LEU A 149 -21.02 -5.37 -2.47
CA LEU A 149 -21.41 -5.87 -1.16
C LEU A 149 -21.84 -4.74 -0.21
N CYS A 150 -21.13 -3.61 -0.23
CA CYS A 150 -21.31 -2.53 0.73
C CYS A 150 -22.14 -1.36 0.19
N GLY A 151 -22.23 -1.19 -1.13
CA GLY A 151 -22.82 -0.01 -1.76
C GLY A 151 -21.91 1.20 -1.69
N GLU A 152 -21.77 1.80 -0.51
CA GLU A 152 -20.95 2.97 -0.27
C GLU A 152 -19.62 2.61 0.42
N PRO A 153 -18.52 3.35 0.13
CA PRO A 153 -17.21 3.06 0.74
C PRO A 153 -17.23 3.20 2.26
N GLU A 154 -18.00 4.13 2.81
CA GLU A 154 -18.11 4.35 4.25
C GLU A 154 -18.61 3.10 4.99
N GLN A 155 -19.45 2.28 4.36
CA GLN A 155 -19.91 1.01 4.93
C GLN A 155 -18.76 0.01 5.07
N PHE A 156 -17.87 -0.07 4.05
CA PHE A 156 -16.68 -0.89 4.12
C PHE A 156 -15.71 -0.37 5.19
N PHE A 157 -15.38 0.91 5.13
CA PHE A 157 -14.36 1.52 5.98
C PHE A 157 -14.82 1.75 7.42
N ARG A 158 -16.08 1.53 7.74
CA ARG A 158 -16.53 1.58 9.14
C ARG A 158 -15.75 0.60 10.03
N HIS A 159 -15.49 -0.59 9.54
CA HIS A 159 -14.84 -1.66 10.29
C HIS A 159 -13.60 -2.25 9.62
N CYS A 160 -13.36 -1.95 8.36
CA CYS A 160 -12.28 -2.50 7.59
C CYS A 160 -11.30 -1.41 7.10
N PHE A 161 -10.06 -1.81 6.88
CA PHE A 161 -9.07 -0.99 6.19
C PHE A 161 -8.23 -1.86 5.27
N VAL A 162 -7.56 -1.26 4.28
CA VAL A 162 -6.73 -1.98 3.31
C VAL A 162 -5.34 -1.38 3.29
N HIS A 163 -4.33 -2.23 3.34
CA HIS A 163 -2.92 -1.86 3.36
C HIS A 163 -2.09 -2.84 2.54
N ASN A 164 -0.92 -2.42 2.07
CA ASN A 164 0.10 -3.31 1.51
C ASN A 164 1.26 -3.49 2.48
N LEU A 165 1.73 -4.71 2.64
CA LEU A 165 2.87 -5.05 3.49
C LEU A 165 4.13 -4.28 3.07
N CYS A 166 4.45 -4.31 1.77
CA CYS A 166 5.62 -3.66 1.19
C CYS A 166 5.18 -2.48 0.31
N PRO A 167 5.77 -1.29 0.46
CA PRO A 167 5.41 -0.12 -0.35
C PRO A 167 6.04 -0.11 -1.75
N LEU A 168 7.02 -0.98 -2.02
CA LEU A 168 7.84 -0.93 -3.21
C LEU A 168 7.31 -1.84 -4.32
N ILE A 169 7.40 -1.35 -5.55
CA ILE A 169 7.24 -2.15 -6.76
C ILE A 169 8.61 -2.34 -7.42
N PHE A 170 8.88 -3.55 -7.88
CA PHE A 170 10.15 -3.95 -8.48
C PHE A 170 9.95 -4.38 -9.93
N MET A 171 10.86 -3.99 -10.80
CA MET A 171 10.83 -4.37 -12.20
C MET A 171 12.22 -4.75 -12.71
N SER A 172 12.25 -5.72 -13.63
CA SER A 172 13.45 -6.05 -14.38
C SER A 172 13.77 -5.01 -15.45
N ALA A 173 14.92 -5.13 -16.10
CA ALA A 173 15.31 -4.30 -17.23
C ALA A 173 14.30 -4.34 -18.40
N SER A 174 13.58 -5.44 -18.58
CA SER A 174 12.52 -5.57 -19.60
C SER A 174 11.17 -4.97 -19.20
N GLY A 175 11.04 -4.49 -17.96
CA GLY A 175 9.78 -3.98 -17.40
C GLY A 175 8.86 -5.08 -16.86
N LYS A 176 9.37 -6.30 -16.67
CA LYS A 176 8.63 -7.35 -15.98
C LYS A 176 8.45 -6.97 -14.51
N ASN A 177 7.22 -6.99 -14.04
CA ASN A 177 6.92 -6.82 -12.62
C ASN A 177 7.47 -8.01 -11.81
N LEU A 178 8.29 -7.72 -10.80
CA LEU A 178 8.86 -8.69 -9.89
C LEU A 178 8.20 -8.52 -8.52
N THR A 179 7.62 -9.60 -8.02
CA THR A 179 7.03 -9.58 -6.67
C THR A 179 8.09 -9.92 -5.62
N PRO A 180 7.91 -9.57 -4.33
CA PRO A 180 8.88 -9.85 -3.29
C PRO A 180 9.41 -11.28 -3.25
N PRO A 181 8.61 -12.35 -3.46
CA PRO A 181 9.14 -13.72 -3.55
C PRO A 181 10.17 -13.96 -4.68
N GLU A 182 10.15 -13.13 -5.73
CA GLU A 182 11.08 -13.24 -6.87
C GLU A 182 12.40 -12.50 -6.63
N LEU A 183 12.53 -11.75 -5.54
CA LEU A 183 13.76 -11.05 -5.17
C LEU A 183 14.84 -12.03 -4.65
N PRO A 184 16.13 -11.67 -4.78
CA PRO A 184 17.21 -12.42 -4.13
C PRO A 184 16.95 -12.59 -2.63
N ALA A 185 17.21 -13.78 -2.10
CA ALA A 185 16.76 -14.18 -0.76
C ALA A 185 17.23 -13.23 0.37
N ALA A 186 18.50 -12.82 0.35
CA ALA A 186 19.06 -11.95 1.37
C ALA A 186 18.46 -10.54 1.34
N GLU A 187 18.27 -9.96 0.15
CA GLU A 187 17.67 -8.64 -0.05
C GLU A 187 16.18 -8.66 0.30
N ARG A 188 15.48 -9.71 -0.13
CA ARG A 188 14.09 -9.93 0.23
C ARG A 188 13.89 -10.00 1.75
N GLU A 189 14.73 -10.74 2.47
CA GLU A 189 14.58 -10.87 3.92
C GLU A 189 14.86 -9.55 4.65
N LYS A 190 15.86 -8.78 4.23
CA LYS A 190 16.10 -7.43 4.76
C LYS A 190 14.88 -6.53 4.56
N LEU A 191 14.33 -6.48 3.34
CA LEU A 191 13.13 -5.71 3.02
C LEU A 191 11.93 -6.12 3.87
N LEU A 192 11.62 -7.41 3.87
CA LEU A 192 10.43 -7.92 4.54
C LEU A 192 10.52 -7.82 6.06
N SER A 193 11.72 -7.90 6.65
CA SER A 193 11.89 -7.66 8.09
C SER A 193 11.57 -6.23 8.48
N LEU A 194 11.90 -5.23 7.66
CA LEU A 194 11.49 -3.84 7.87
C LEU A 194 9.97 -3.68 7.72
N CYS A 195 9.39 -4.33 6.71
CA CYS A 195 7.93 -4.33 6.49
C CYS A 195 7.17 -5.00 7.64
N ASP A 196 7.70 -6.08 8.23
CA ASP A 196 7.13 -6.75 9.40
C ASP A 196 7.03 -5.80 10.60
N ALA A 197 8.09 -5.07 10.90
CA ALA A 197 8.11 -4.10 11.99
C ALA A 197 7.10 -2.97 11.77
N ALA A 198 7.00 -2.47 10.54
CA ALA A 198 6.01 -1.47 10.17
C ALA A 198 4.58 -2.01 10.26
N LEU A 199 4.33 -3.26 9.86
CA LEU A 199 3.02 -3.91 9.99
C LEU A 199 2.57 -3.99 11.44
N CYS A 200 3.45 -4.32 12.37
CA CYS A 200 3.11 -4.34 13.80
C CYS A 200 2.65 -2.97 14.30
N LYS A 201 3.33 -1.90 13.89
CA LYS A 201 2.92 -0.51 14.20
C LYS A 201 1.56 -0.15 13.58
N VAL A 202 1.32 -0.56 12.35
CA VAL A 202 0.03 -0.36 11.65
C VAL A 202 -1.10 -1.09 12.37
N VAL A 203 -0.89 -2.35 12.74
CA VAL A 203 -1.88 -3.16 13.48
C VAL A 203 -2.21 -2.51 14.83
N GLU A 204 -1.20 -2.01 15.53
CA GLU A 204 -1.38 -1.29 16.78
C GLU A 204 -2.14 0.04 16.58
N ALA A 205 -1.77 0.81 15.55
CA ALA A 205 -2.43 2.10 15.26
C ALA A 205 -3.91 1.93 14.90
N LEU A 206 -4.27 0.85 14.21
CA LEU A 206 -5.65 0.54 13.82
C LEU A 206 -6.45 -0.16 14.92
N ASP A 207 -5.79 -0.76 15.91
CA ASP A 207 -6.41 -1.57 16.97
C ASP A 207 -7.31 -2.68 16.42
N VAL A 208 -6.90 -3.33 15.33
CA VAL A 208 -7.67 -4.40 14.70
C VAL A 208 -7.52 -5.73 15.46
N SER A 209 -8.57 -6.53 15.42
CA SER A 209 -8.58 -7.90 15.98
C SER A 209 -8.28 -8.98 14.94
N MET A 210 -8.30 -8.61 13.65
CA MET A 210 -8.05 -9.56 12.57
C MET A 210 -7.27 -8.91 11.43
N VAL A 211 -6.29 -9.66 10.91
CA VAL A 211 -5.61 -9.37 9.63
C VAL A 211 -5.98 -10.45 8.63
N ILE A 212 -6.49 -10.05 7.48
CA ILE A 212 -6.79 -10.97 6.37
C ILE A 212 -5.78 -10.73 5.26
N GLY A 213 -4.83 -11.63 5.11
CA GLY A 213 -3.90 -11.62 3.98
C GLY A 213 -4.62 -11.90 2.66
N VAL A 214 -4.47 -11.00 1.70
CA VAL A 214 -4.96 -11.18 0.34
C VAL A 214 -3.90 -11.96 -0.45
N GLY A 215 -4.06 -13.27 -0.49
CA GLY A 215 -3.09 -14.21 -1.01
C GLY A 215 -2.20 -14.82 0.08
N LYS A 216 -1.62 -15.98 -0.24
CA LYS A 216 -0.82 -16.79 0.70
C LYS A 216 0.43 -16.08 1.22
N VAL A 217 1.11 -15.31 0.37
CA VAL A 217 2.36 -14.64 0.75
C VAL A 217 2.09 -13.59 1.82
N ALA A 218 1.08 -12.76 1.65
CA ALA A 218 0.70 -11.74 2.63
C ALA A 218 0.20 -12.39 3.93
N GLU A 219 -0.62 -13.44 3.85
CA GLU A 219 -1.10 -14.19 5.01
C GLU A 219 0.05 -14.77 5.84
N GLN A 220 0.95 -15.49 5.20
CA GLN A 220 2.08 -16.16 5.88
C GLN A 220 3.03 -15.13 6.50
N ARG A 221 3.28 -14.04 5.78
CA ARG A 221 4.17 -12.99 6.30
C ARG A 221 3.55 -12.25 7.48
N ALA A 222 2.26 -11.92 7.42
CA ALA A 222 1.55 -11.32 8.55
C ALA A 222 1.59 -12.22 9.79
N ARG A 223 1.35 -13.50 9.60
CA ARG A 223 1.41 -14.51 10.69
C ARG A 223 2.79 -14.54 11.33
N ARG A 224 3.84 -14.56 10.52
CA ARG A 224 5.24 -14.54 10.99
C ARG A 224 5.55 -13.23 11.74
N ALA A 225 5.19 -12.10 11.18
CA ALA A 225 5.49 -10.78 11.76
C ALA A 225 4.83 -10.61 13.13
N LEU A 226 3.54 -10.87 13.22
CA LEU A 226 2.78 -10.69 14.47
C LEU A 226 3.21 -11.71 15.53
N SER A 227 3.41 -12.97 15.15
CA SER A 227 3.91 -14.00 16.08
C SER A 227 5.31 -13.65 16.59
N GLY A 228 6.21 -13.20 15.70
CA GLY A 228 7.58 -12.80 16.07
C GLY A 228 7.62 -11.59 17.01
N ALA A 229 6.64 -10.71 16.92
CA ALA A 229 6.49 -9.55 17.81
C ALA A 229 5.70 -9.86 19.09
N GLY A 230 5.26 -11.10 19.31
CA GLY A 230 4.48 -11.50 20.48
C GLY A 230 3.05 -10.96 20.49
N VAL A 231 2.51 -10.57 19.35
CA VAL A 231 1.12 -10.12 19.21
C VAL A 231 0.21 -11.33 19.15
N VAL A 232 -0.52 -11.60 20.22
CA VAL A 232 -1.33 -12.83 20.40
C VAL A 232 -2.84 -12.58 20.28
N ASN A 233 -3.26 -11.32 20.36
CA ASN A 233 -4.67 -10.92 20.36
C ASN A 233 -5.21 -10.58 18.97
N VAL A 234 -4.42 -10.74 17.92
CA VAL A 234 -4.80 -10.47 16.53
C VAL A 234 -4.81 -11.79 15.75
N ARG A 235 -5.98 -12.13 15.24
CA ARG A 235 -6.16 -13.31 14.40
C ARG A 235 -5.65 -13.03 12.98
N VAL A 236 -4.89 -13.96 12.41
CA VAL A 236 -4.42 -13.86 11.01
C VAL A 236 -5.10 -14.93 10.18
N GLU A 237 -5.74 -14.51 9.11
CA GLU A 237 -6.46 -15.36 8.16
C GLU A 237 -6.05 -15.02 6.72
N GLY A 238 -6.56 -15.74 5.74
CA GLY A 238 -6.28 -15.50 4.34
C GLY A 238 -7.52 -15.59 3.46
N VAL A 239 -7.51 -14.81 2.39
CA VAL A 239 -8.45 -14.92 1.26
C VAL A 239 -7.65 -15.07 -0.03
N MET A 240 -8.21 -15.79 -1.01
CA MET A 240 -7.57 -15.98 -2.30
C MET A 240 -7.24 -14.62 -2.96
N HIS A 241 -6.05 -14.51 -3.53
CA HIS A 241 -5.67 -13.30 -4.28
C HIS A 241 -6.48 -13.19 -5.59
N PRO A 242 -7.03 -12.01 -5.93
CA PRO A 242 -7.85 -11.81 -7.13
C PRO A 242 -7.07 -11.76 -8.45
N SER A 243 -5.80 -12.12 -8.46
CA SER A 243 -4.93 -12.04 -9.64
C SER A 243 -5.45 -12.86 -10.82
N PRO A 244 -5.40 -12.31 -12.06
CA PRO A 244 -5.69 -13.07 -13.26
C PRO A 244 -4.68 -14.20 -13.54
N ARG A 245 -3.52 -14.17 -12.88
CA ARG A 245 -2.53 -15.26 -12.92
C ARG A 245 -2.99 -16.51 -12.15
N ASN A 246 -3.97 -16.36 -11.27
CA ASN A 246 -4.56 -17.48 -10.54
C ASN A 246 -5.77 -18.05 -11.31
N PRO A 247 -5.68 -19.26 -11.89
CA PRO A 247 -6.79 -19.86 -12.65
C PRO A 247 -8.07 -20.02 -11.81
N LEU A 248 -7.96 -20.25 -10.51
CA LEU A 248 -9.12 -20.36 -9.62
C LEU A 248 -9.84 -19.03 -9.45
N ALA A 249 -9.09 -17.92 -9.37
CA ALA A 249 -9.66 -16.59 -9.30
C ALA A 249 -10.41 -16.22 -10.61
N ASN A 250 -9.95 -16.73 -11.74
CA ASN A 250 -10.62 -16.51 -13.03
C ASN A 250 -11.94 -17.26 -13.18
N LYS A 251 -12.20 -18.27 -12.33
CA LYS A 251 -13.44 -19.05 -12.32
C LYS A 251 -14.55 -18.45 -11.45
N GLY A 252 -14.27 -17.41 -10.70
CA GLY A 252 -15.25 -16.78 -9.81
C GLY A 252 -14.66 -16.39 -8.46
N TRP A 253 -13.74 -15.41 -8.47
CA TRP A 253 -13.09 -14.94 -7.24
C TRP A 253 -14.10 -14.39 -6.21
N GLU A 254 -15.11 -13.66 -6.66
CA GLU A 254 -16.09 -13.00 -5.79
C GLU A 254 -16.85 -14.02 -4.92
N GLU A 255 -17.25 -15.14 -5.50
CA GLU A 255 -17.97 -16.20 -4.75
C GLU A 255 -17.08 -16.86 -3.70
N VAL A 256 -15.83 -17.13 -4.06
CA VAL A 256 -14.84 -17.72 -3.14
C VAL A 256 -14.52 -16.75 -2.01
N ALA A 257 -14.32 -15.47 -2.31
CA ALA A 257 -14.07 -14.43 -1.32
C ALA A 257 -15.27 -14.26 -0.38
N LYS A 258 -16.48 -14.20 -0.91
CA LYS A 258 -17.71 -14.06 -0.12
C LYS A 258 -17.91 -15.24 0.84
N ALA A 259 -17.74 -16.47 0.36
CA ALA A 259 -17.83 -17.67 1.20
C ALA A 259 -16.79 -17.63 2.33
N LYS A 260 -15.54 -17.27 2.01
CA LYS A 260 -14.47 -17.17 3.01
C LYS A 260 -14.75 -16.10 4.06
N LEU A 261 -15.23 -14.92 3.67
CA LEU A 261 -15.59 -13.85 4.61
C LEU A 261 -16.79 -14.23 5.49
N ALA A 262 -17.73 -15.02 4.98
CA ALA A 262 -18.82 -15.58 5.77
C ALA A 262 -18.28 -16.55 6.83
N ASP A 263 -17.41 -17.48 6.44
CA ASP A 263 -16.77 -18.45 7.35
C ASP A 263 -15.95 -17.76 8.45
N LEU A 264 -15.32 -16.64 8.14
CA LEU A 264 -14.54 -15.85 9.10
C LEU A 264 -15.41 -14.97 10.02
N GLY A 265 -16.70 -14.90 9.77
CA GLY A 265 -17.62 -14.04 10.54
C GLY A 265 -17.46 -12.55 10.23
N VAL A 266 -16.91 -12.19 9.07
CA VAL A 266 -16.64 -10.79 8.68
C VAL A 266 -17.77 -10.21 7.81
N LEU A 267 -18.51 -11.06 7.12
CA LEU A 267 -19.49 -10.62 6.13
C LEU A 267 -20.55 -9.66 6.70
N HIS A 268 -20.99 -9.87 7.95
CA HIS A 268 -21.96 -9.01 8.62
C HIS A 268 -21.45 -7.58 8.89
N LEU A 269 -20.14 -7.37 8.92
CA LEU A 269 -19.53 -6.03 9.06
C LEU A 269 -19.63 -5.21 7.78
N LEU A 270 -19.88 -5.86 6.65
CA LEU A 270 -19.81 -5.32 5.31
C LEU A 270 -21.20 -5.10 4.69
N SER A 271 -22.21 -5.84 5.12
CA SER A 271 -23.58 -5.68 4.65
C SER A 271 -24.31 -4.60 5.44
N SER A 272 -25.07 -3.78 4.73
CA SER A 272 -26.03 -2.87 5.37
C SER A 272 -27.09 -3.71 6.10
N SER A 273 -27.33 -3.40 7.36
CA SER A 273 -28.41 -3.98 8.16
C SER A 273 -29.75 -3.60 7.57
#